data_16b73084226d09e41e9ffd672d330280
#
_entry.id   16b73084226d09e41e9ffd672d330280
#
_cell.length_a   1.000
_cell.length_b   1.000
_cell.length_c   1.000
_cell.angle_alpha   90.00
_cell.angle_beta   90.00
_cell.angle_gamma   90.00
#
_symmetry.space_group_name_H-M   'P 1'
#
loop_
_entity.id
_entity.type
_entity.pdbx_description
1 polymer ?
#
loop_
_entity_poly.entity_id
_entity_poly.type
_entity_poly.pdbx_seq_one_letter_code
_entity_poly.pdbx_strand_id
1 'polypeptide(L)' 'ATACHPREPELRRRNLQYNRPVSIGENVWIGAGAILLPGVTIGDDSVIGAGSVVTKDIPAGVVAVGNPCKVLRKLSGEI' A
#
# COMPACT_ATOMS: atom_id res chain seq x y z
N ALA A 1 -3.85 -2.99 -13.68
CA ALA A 1 -3.84 -2.57 -14.01
C ALA A 1 -3.53 -2.04 -14.83
N THR A 2 -3.47 -2.12 -15.29
CA THR A 2 -3.13 -1.74 -15.99
C THR A 2 -3.36 -0.93 -16.46
N ALA A 3 -3.39 -0.67 -16.26
CA ALA A 3 -3.67 0.07 -16.50
C ALA A 3 -3.67 0.66 -17.56
N CYS A 4 -4.20 1.38 -17.82
CA CYS A 4 -4.17 2.04 -18.87
C CYS A 4 -3.22 3.05 -18.86
N HIS A 5 -2.38 3.17 -19.76
CA HIS A 5 -1.48 4.25 -19.89
C HIS A 5 -2.11 5.33 -20.69
N PRO A 6 -2.17 6.51 -20.17
CA PRO A 6 -2.66 7.63 -20.93
C PRO A 6 -1.81 7.83 -22.16
N ARG A 7 -2.44 8.11 -23.29
CA ARG A 7 -1.70 8.29 -24.46
C ARG A 7 -1.26 9.67 -24.63
N GLU A 8 -2.00 10.62 -24.16
CA GLU A 8 -1.65 11.99 -24.29
C GLU A 8 -0.55 12.34 -23.33
N PRO A 9 0.52 12.92 -23.77
CA PRO A 9 1.60 13.28 -22.87
C PRO A 9 1.18 14.14 -21.71
N GLU A 10 0.21 14.98 -21.93
CA GLU A 10 -0.22 15.83 -20.86
C GLU A 10 -0.87 15.03 -19.74
N LEU A 11 -1.68 14.06 -20.06
CA LEU A 11 -2.28 13.23 -19.03
C LEU A 11 -1.24 12.42 -18.33
N ARG A 12 -0.23 11.97 -19.04
CA ARG A 12 0.82 11.20 -18.40
C ARG A 12 1.58 12.05 -17.41
N ARG A 13 1.83 13.30 -17.74
CA ARG A 13 2.51 14.17 -16.79
C ARG A 13 1.67 14.38 -15.56
N ARG A 14 0.40 14.53 -15.72
CA ARG A 14 -0.47 14.72 -14.56
C ARG A 14 -0.47 13.48 -13.67
N ASN A 15 -0.50 12.33 -14.28
CA ASN A 15 -0.44 11.12 -13.49
C ASN A 15 0.88 11.01 -12.75
N LEU A 16 1.96 11.40 -13.37
CA LEU A 16 3.22 11.35 -12.68
C LEU A 16 3.29 12.31 -11.53
N GLN A 17 2.63 13.44 -11.63
CA GLN A 17 2.64 14.38 -10.54
C GLN A 17 1.94 13.84 -9.31
N TYR A 18 0.87 13.10 -9.50
CA TYR A 18 0.10 12.62 -8.38
C TYR A 18 0.41 11.17 -8.03
N ASN A 19 1.11 10.47 -8.89
CA ASN A 19 1.30 9.07 -8.71
C ASN A 19 2.66 8.85 -8.10
N ARG A 20 2.76 8.97 -6.81
CA ARG A 20 4.00 8.75 -6.13
C ARG A 20 4.25 7.28 -5.97
N PRO A 21 5.49 6.85 -6.01
CA PRO A 21 5.78 5.43 -5.88
C PRO A 21 5.31 4.90 -4.54
N VAL A 22 4.92 3.65 -4.53
CA VAL A 22 4.64 2.93 -3.31
C VAL A 22 5.90 2.13 -3.01
N SER A 23 6.37 2.20 -1.77
CA SER A 23 7.53 1.47 -1.36
C SER A 23 7.10 0.30 -0.49
N ILE A 24 7.47 -0.90 -0.87
CA ILE A 24 7.08 -2.08 -0.13
C ILE A 24 8.34 -2.78 0.35
N GLY A 25 8.44 -3.01 1.62
CA GLY A 25 9.59 -3.66 2.20
C GLY A 25 9.68 -5.13 1.84
N GLU A 26 10.56 -5.84 2.53
CA GLU A 26 10.77 -7.23 2.24
C GLU A 26 9.76 -8.08 2.97
N ASN A 27 9.39 -9.18 2.35
CA ASN A 27 8.55 -10.18 2.99
C ASN A 27 7.20 -9.64 3.40
N VAL A 28 6.63 -8.74 2.60
CA VAL A 28 5.34 -8.15 2.91
C VAL A 28 4.25 -8.97 2.25
N TRP A 29 3.18 -9.22 2.98
CA TRP A 29 2.02 -9.90 2.44
C TRP A 29 0.92 -8.91 2.21
N ILE A 30 0.35 -8.89 1.04
CA ILE A 30 -0.74 -7.97 0.71
C ILE A 30 -1.91 -8.79 0.23
N GLY A 31 -3.01 -8.71 0.96
CA GLY A 31 -4.20 -9.48 0.64
C GLY A 31 -4.85 -9.03 -0.64
N ALA A 32 -5.71 -9.89 -1.18
CA ALA A 32 -6.36 -9.61 -2.44
C ALA A 32 -7.23 -8.37 -2.35
N GLY A 33 -7.22 -7.58 -3.37
CA GLY A 33 -8.06 -6.40 -3.42
C GLY A 33 -7.59 -5.23 -2.57
N ALA A 34 -6.42 -5.33 -1.96
CA ALA A 34 -5.91 -4.22 -1.20
C ALA A 34 -5.52 -3.09 -2.13
N ILE A 35 -5.75 -1.87 -1.69
CA ILE A 35 -5.43 -0.68 -2.46
C ILE A 35 -4.39 0.11 -1.68
N LEU A 36 -3.29 0.43 -2.32
CA LEU A 36 -2.23 1.21 -1.69
C LEU A 36 -2.21 2.57 -2.37
N LEU A 37 -2.42 3.60 -1.60
CA LEU A 37 -2.41 4.94 -2.18
C LEU A 37 -1.00 5.38 -2.52
N PRO A 38 -0.87 6.29 -3.47
CA PRO A 38 0.46 6.75 -3.87
C PRO A 38 1.25 7.30 -2.70
N GLY A 39 2.52 7.00 -2.67
CA GLY A 39 3.43 7.55 -1.68
C GLY A 39 3.49 6.81 -0.36
N VAL A 40 2.69 5.76 -0.18
CA VAL A 40 2.75 5.05 1.10
C VAL A 40 3.94 4.11 1.12
N THR A 41 4.41 3.82 2.31
CA THR A 41 5.50 2.88 2.55
C THR A 41 4.99 1.79 3.46
N ILE A 42 5.22 0.53 3.08
CA ILE A 42 4.87 -0.61 3.91
C ILE A 42 6.17 -1.19 4.45
N GLY A 43 6.28 -1.26 5.75
CA GLY A 43 7.50 -1.78 6.37
C GLY A 43 7.66 -3.27 6.20
N ASP A 44 8.88 -3.75 6.47
CA ASP A 44 9.21 -5.15 6.26
C ASP A 44 8.33 -6.08 7.09
N ASP A 45 8.04 -7.23 6.58
CA ASP A 45 7.35 -8.30 7.30
C ASP A 45 5.91 -7.96 7.67
N SER A 46 5.36 -6.90 7.13
CA SER A 46 3.99 -6.52 7.47
C SER A 46 2.98 -7.28 6.65
N VAL A 47 1.79 -7.40 7.17
CA VAL A 47 0.68 -8.08 6.49
C VAL A 47 -0.45 -7.09 6.34
N ILE A 48 -0.92 -6.92 5.12
CA ILE A 48 -2.05 -6.06 4.81
C ILE A 48 -3.24 -6.95 4.48
N GLY A 49 -4.31 -6.79 5.20
CA GLY A 49 -5.48 -7.64 5.00
C GLY A 49 -6.17 -7.40 3.68
N ALA A 50 -6.92 -8.40 3.23
CA ALA A 50 -7.63 -8.31 1.97
C ALA A 50 -8.62 -7.15 1.99
N GLY A 51 -8.75 -6.46 0.89
CA GLY A 51 -9.70 -5.37 0.75
C GLY A 51 -9.35 -4.12 1.52
N SER A 52 -8.16 -4.03 2.09
CA SER A 52 -7.76 -2.87 2.85
C SER A 52 -7.41 -1.71 1.94
N VAL A 53 -7.59 -0.51 2.42
CA VAL A 53 -7.19 0.69 1.68
C VAL A 53 -6.14 1.40 2.52
N VAL A 54 -4.88 1.32 2.07
CA VAL A 54 -3.76 1.86 2.83
C VAL A 54 -3.57 3.31 2.44
N THR A 55 -3.83 4.19 3.37
CA THR A 55 -3.76 5.63 3.12
C THR A 55 -2.57 6.28 3.80
N LYS A 56 -1.88 5.57 4.68
CA LYS A 56 -0.73 6.09 5.40
C LYS A 56 0.31 5.00 5.48
N ASP A 57 1.53 5.39 5.83
CA ASP A 57 2.61 4.43 5.96
C ASP A 57 2.30 3.38 7.00
N ILE A 58 2.75 2.17 6.76
CA ILE A 58 2.54 1.05 7.67
C ILE A 58 3.90 0.65 8.22
N PRO A 59 4.06 0.59 9.55
CA PRO A 59 5.35 0.21 10.11
C PRO A 59 5.67 -1.26 9.86
N ALA A 60 6.89 -1.62 10.13
CA ALA A 60 7.32 -3.00 9.95
C ALA A 60 6.72 -3.92 10.99
N GLY A 61 6.54 -5.16 10.64
CA GLY A 61 6.18 -6.20 11.58
C GLY A 61 4.79 -6.11 12.17
N VAL A 62 3.83 -5.62 11.40
CA VAL A 62 2.46 -5.49 11.90
C VAL A 62 1.47 -6.12 10.96
N VAL A 63 0.28 -6.33 11.46
CA VAL A 63 -0.88 -6.69 10.65
C VAL A 63 -1.76 -5.45 10.60
N ALA A 64 -2.10 -5.00 9.41
CA ALA A 64 -2.92 -3.82 9.23
C ALA A 64 -4.08 -4.16 8.31
N VAL A 65 -5.28 -3.69 8.64
CA VAL A 65 -6.47 -4.04 7.89
C VAL A 65 -7.44 -2.88 7.88
N GLY A 66 -8.34 -2.93 6.96
CA GLY A 66 -9.50 -2.04 6.96
C GLY A 66 -9.44 -0.91 5.97
N ASN A 67 -10.46 -0.11 6.01
CA ASN A 67 -10.58 1.06 5.15
C ASN A 67 -11.09 2.23 6.02
N PRO A 68 -10.23 3.17 6.37
CA PRO A 68 -8.80 3.18 6.08
C PRO A 68 -8.06 2.11 6.85
N CYS A 69 -6.98 1.64 6.28
CA CYS A 69 -6.21 0.56 6.87
C CYS A 69 -5.52 1.04 8.13
N LYS A 70 -5.62 0.27 9.19
CA LYS A 70 -5.00 0.63 10.45
C LYS A 70 -4.32 -0.58 11.03
N VAL A 71 -3.31 -0.33 11.83
CA VAL A 71 -2.57 -1.41 12.47
C VAL A 71 -3.49 -2.12 13.44
N LEU A 72 -3.63 -3.42 13.24
CA LEU A 72 -4.45 -4.24 14.11
C LEU A 72 -3.62 -4.80 15.24
N ARG A 73 -2.44 -5.27 14.97
CA ARG A 73 -1.57 -5.83 16.01
C ARG A 73 -0.17 -6.00 15.45
N LYS A 74 0.75 -6.27 16.32
CA LYS A 74 2.11 -6.56 15.93
C LYS A 74 2.26 -8.06 15.70
N LEU A 75 3.19 -8.38 14.79
CA LEU A 75 3.44 -9.77 14.53
C LEU A 75 4.40 -10.40 15.53
N SER A 76 5.05 -9.61 16.33
CA SER A 76 6.10 -10.14 17.15
C SER A 76 5.59 -10.92 18.33
N GLY A 77 4.46 -11.28 18.33
CA GLY A 77 4.05 -12.21 19.25
C GLY A 77 3.50 -11.83 20.45
N GLU A 78 3.43 -10.82 20.64
CA GLU A 78 2.96 -10.45 21.67
C GLU A 78 1.69 -10.42 21.56
N ILE A 79 0.97 -11.08 21.55
CA ILE A 79 -0.28 -11.14 21.42
C ILE A 79 -0.93 -10.94 22.44
#